data_79cc9fd75c3e4441c7aa6af9d2e9ec2e
#
_entry.id   79cc9fd75c3e4441c7aa6af9d2e9ec2e
#
_cell.length_a   1.000
_cell.length_b   1.000
_cell.length_c   1.000
_cell.angle_alpha   90.00
_cell.angle_beta   90.00
_cell.angle_gamma   90.00
#
_symmetry.space_group_name_H-M   'P 1'
#
loop_
_entity.id
_entity.type
_entity.pdbx_description
1 polymer ?
#
loop_
_entity_poly.entity_id
_entity_poly.type
_entity_poly.pdbx_seq_one_letter_code
_entity_poly.pdbx_strand_id
1 'polypeptide(L)'
;MEDELRISFFRCSLWLLPKAAVFLGFAFLLLSGSDSAAHDTFAYVLLWLFAAVGGLFVLVWLRCITGFRPVVLTQQGVVLRSVWGRERLVRWADIEDVRECTIRANGWSTDFAALCLRGDSRYAPYDCRHAESKKQVLVPYSHVMRGGHRNVQQQLRSALSLYGSQL
;
A
#
# COMPACT_ATOMS: atom_id res chain seq x y z
N MET A 1 -6.72 -12.90 -15.46
CA MET A 1 -6.59 -12.66 -13.99
C MET A 1 -5.52 -11.64 -13.62
N GLU A 2 -4.35 -11.64 -14.27
CA GLU A 2 -3.26 -10.69 -13.94
C GLU A 2 -3.59 -9.21 -14.11
N ASP A 3 -4.45 -8.85 -15.08
CA ASP A 3 -4.77 -7.43 -15.35
C ASP A 3 -5.68 -6.79 -14.29
N GLU A 4 -6.41 -7.58 -13.55
CA GLU A 4 -7.37 -7.07 -12.56
C GLU A 4 -6.73 -6.67 -11.23
N LEU A 5 -5.54 -7.22 -10.91
CA LEU A 5 -4.78 -6.90 -9.70
C LEU A 5 -3.80 -5.73 -9.89
N ARG A 6 -3.96 -4.95 -10.95
CA ARG A 6 -3.19 -3.73 -11.17
C ARG A 6 -3.71 -2.55 -10.36
N ILE A 7 -2.79 -1.64 -10.03
CA ILE A 7 -3.15 -0.36 -9.40
C ILE A 7 -4.00 0.46 -10.39
N SER A 8 -5.08 1.06 -9.88
CA SER A 8 -5.89 2.01 -10.63
C SER A 8 -5.18 3.36 -10.68
N PHE A 9 -4.88 3.85 -11.88
CA PHE A 9 -4.29 5.18 -12.08
C PHE A 9 -5.09 6.27 -11.35
N PHE A 10 -6.40 6.31 -11.54
CA PHE A 10 -7.26 7.32 -10.94
C PHE A 10 -7.25 7.27 -9.41
N ARG A 11 -7.44 6.09 -8.81
CA ARG A 11 -7.45 5.93 -7.35
C ARG A 11 -6.09 6.22 -6.72
N CYS A 12 -5.01 5.78 -7.36
CA CYS A 12 -3.65 6.06 -6.91
C CYS A 12 -3.35 7.57 -6.97
N SER A 13 -3.74 8.24 -8.06
CA SER A 13 -3.57 9.68 -8.21
C SER A 13 -4.37 10.44 -7.17
N LEU A 14 -5.65 10.10 -6.97
CA LEU A 14 -6.50 10.74 -5.97
C LEU A 14 -5.96 10.55 -4.53
N TRP A 15 -5.27 9.46 -4.27
CA TRP A 15 -4.71 9.16 -2.95
C TRP A 15 -3.35 9.80 -2.68
N LEU A 16 -2.46 9.87 -3.69
CA LEU A 16 -1.08 10.34 -3.54
C LEU A 16 -0.86 11.80 -3.94
N LEU A 17 -1.46 12.26 -5.05
CA LEU A 17 -1.21 13.61 -5.56
C LEU A 17 -1.64 14.75 -4.62
N PRO A 18 -2.78 14.68 -3.90
CA PRO A 18 -3.13 15.72 -2.95
C PRO A 18 -2.09 15.86 -1.83
N LYS A 19 -1.54 14.73 -1.35
CA LYS A 19 -0.49 14.73 -0.32
C LYS A 19 0.80 15.36 -0.86
N ALA A 20 1.22 14.96 -2.07
CA ALA A 20 2.37 15.58 -2.72
C ALA A 20 2.17 17.08 -2.90
N ALA A 21 1.00 17.52 -3.37
CA ALA A 21 0.67 18.93 -3.58
C ALA A 21 0.74 19.74 -2.28
N VAL A 22 0.25 19.20 -1.16
CA VAL A 22 0.33 19.88 0.15
C VAL A 22 1.80 20.09 0.53
N PHE A 23 2.63 19.05 0.51
CA PHE A 23 4.03 19.16 0.91
C PHE A 23 4.84 20.06 -0.03
N LEU A 24 4.66 19.93 -1.34
CA LEU A 24 5.35 20.78 -2.32
C LEU A 24 4.84 22.23 -2.26
N GLY A 25 3.54 22.44 -1.98
CA GLY A 25 2.97 23.76 -1.78
C GLY A 25 3.56 24.46 -0.55
N PHE A 26 3.73 23.77 0.56
CA PHE A 26 4.44 24.33 1.73
C PHE A 26 5.90 24.64 1.43
N ALA A 27 6.61 23.77 0.71
CA ALA A 27 7.98 24.05 0.28
C ALA A 27 8.04 25.29 -0.60
N PHE A 28 7.10 25.44 -1.54
CA PHE A 28 7.01 26.61 -2.40
C PHE A 28 6.71 27.90 -1.64
N LEU A 29 5.78 27.85 -0.66
CA LEU A 29 5.48 29.02 0.19
C LEU A 29 6.69 29.46 1.01
N LEU A 30 7.45 28.51 1.57
CA LEU A 30 8.69 28.84 2.29
C LEU A 30 9.75 29.44 1.35
N LEU A 31 9.83 28.98 0.11
CA LEU A 31 10.75 29.53 -0.89
C LEU A 31 10.34 30.95 -1.30
N SER A 32 9.04 31.19 -1.50
CA SER A 32 8.51 32.49 -1.96
C SER A 32 8.54 33.58 -0.88
N GLY A 33 8.48 33.18 0.41
CA GLY A 33 8.57 34.12 1.54
C GLY A 33 9.99 34.46 1.97
N SER A 34 11.00 34.03 1.20
CA SER A 34 12.38 33.91 1.68
C SER A 34 13.27 35.16 1.54
N ASP A 35 12.76 36.35 1.26
CA ASP A 35 13.63 37.53 1.32
C ASP A 35 14.23 37.76 2.72
N SER A 36 13.57 37.27 3.78
CA SER A 36 14.07 37.25 5.16
C SER A 36 14.48 35.86 5.67
N ALA A 37 13.95 34.78 5.09
CA ALA A 37 14.18 33.40 5.53
C ALA A 37 15.53 32.81 5.09
N ALA A 38 16.23 33.43 4.13
CA ALA A 38 17.56 32.98 3.71
C ALA A 38 18.61 33.01 4.85
N HIS A 39 18.33 33.72 5.96
CA HIS A 39 19.17 33.77 7.14
C HIS A 39 18.68 32.84 8.27
N ASP A 40 17.49 32.21 8.14
CA ASP A 40 16.95 31.30 9.14
C ASP A 40 17.23 29.85 8.75
N THR A 41 18.24 29.27 9.38
CA THR A 41 18.62 27.86 9.20
C THR A 41 17.45 26.90 9.39
N PHE A 42 16.52 27.23 10.29
CA PHE A 42 15.34 26.40 10.56
C PHE A 42 14.37 26.37 9.35
N ALA A 43 14.07 27.54 8.77
CA ALA A 43 13.22 27.63 7.60
C ALA A 43 13.83 26.88 6.41
N TYR A 44 15.15 26.94 6.24
CA TYR A 44 15.86 26.21 5.20
C TYR A 44 15.78 24.69 5.39
N VAL A 45 15.93 24.19 6.61
CA VAL A 45 15.77 22.77 6.93
C VAL A 45 14.33 22.30 6.65
N LEU A 46 13.33 23.08 7.04
CA LEU A 46 11.91 22.77 6.77
C LEU A 46 11.61 22.73 5.27
N LEU A 47 12.15 23.68 4.50
CA LEU A 47 12.01 23.72 3.03
C LEU A 47 12.46 22.38 2.40
N TRP A 48 13.67 21.94 2.75
CA TRP A 48 14.22 20.70 2.20
C TRP A 48 13.46 19.46 2.69
N LEU A 49 12.99 19.46 3.94
CA LEU A 49 12.17 18.39 4.48
C LEU A 49 10.85 18.25 3.71
N PHE A 50 10.13 19.34 3.50
CA PHE A 50 8.87 19.32 2.75
C PHE A 50 9.08 18.96 1.28
N ALA A 51 10.13 19.48 0.63
CA ALA A 51 10.47 19.14 -0.74
C ALA A 51 10.81 17.65 -0.88
N ALA A 52 11.59 17.09 0.05
CA ALA A 52 11.95 15.68 0.05
C ALA A 52 10.73 14.77 0.26
N VAL A 53 9.86 15.08 1.21
CA VAL A 53 8.63 14.32 1.47
C VAL A 53 7.67 14.41 0.29
N GLY A 54 7.45 15.60 -0.27
CA GLY A 54 6.62 15.80 -1.46
C GLY A 54 7.16 15.04 -2.68
N GLY A 55 8.46 15.13 -2.92
CA GLY A 55 9.17 14.39 -3.97
C GLY A 55 9.04 12.87 -3.81
N LEU A 56 9.12 12.38 -2.57
CA LEU A 56 8.91 10.96 -2.28
C LEU A 56 7.51 10.48 -2.67
N PHE A 57 6.45 11.27 -2.38
CA PHE A 57 5.09 10.94 -2.82
C PHE A 57 4.97 10.89 -4.33
N VAL A 58 5.61 11.82 -5.05
CA VAL A 58 5.65 11.81 -6.53
C VAL A 58 6.37 10.56 -7.05
N LEU A 59 7.51 10.19 -6.48
CA LEU A 59 8.26 8.99 -6.87
C LEU A 59 7.43 7.71 -6.64
N VAL A 60 6.76 7.59 -5.49
CA VAL A 60 5.87 6.46 -5.21
C VAL A 60 4.71 6.42 -6.21
N TRP A 61 4.12 7.58 -6.52
CA TRP A 61 3.05 7.66 -7.51
C TRP A 61 3.53 7.22 -8.90
N LEU A 62 4.67 7.75 -9.38
CA LEU A 62 5.29 7.34 -10.64
C LEU A 62 5.53 5.82 -10.66
N ARG A 63 6.08 5.27 -9.60
CA ARG A 63 6.31 3.82 -9.48
C ARG A 63 5.01 3.03 -9.57
N CYS A 64 3.95 3.51 -8.91
CA CYS A 64 2.64 2.84 -8.94
C CYS A 64 2.01 2.83 -10.33
N ILE A 65 2.15 3.92 -11.12
CA ILE A 65 1.54 4.00 -12.45
C ILE A 65 2.37 3.34 -13.55
N THR A 66 3.68 3.16 -13.36
CA THR A 66 4.61 2.55 -14.34
C THR A 66 4.58 1.02 -14.36
N GLY A 67 3.44 0.40 -14.03
CA GLY A 67 3.25 -1.06 -14.13
C GLY A 67 3.64 -1.83 -12.87
N PHE A 68 3.76 -1.18 -11.71
CA PHE A 68 3.96 -1.87 -10.45
C PHE A 68 2.78 -2.79 -10.12
N ARG A 69 3.08 -4.05 -9.85
CA ARG A 69 2.12 -5.09 -9.48
C ARG A 69 2.34 -5.47 -8.01
N PRO A 70 1.56 -4.91 -7.08
CA PRO A 70 1.75 -5.16 -5.65
C PRO A 70 1.36 -6.58 -5.23
N VAL A 71 0.52 -7.25 -6.02
CA VAL A 71 0.07 -8.62 -5.77
C VAL A 71 0.20 -9.44 -7.04
N VAL A 72 0.84 -10.58 -6.94
CA VAL A 72 0.96 -11.55 -8.04
C VAL A 72 0.48 -12.92 -7.54
N LEU A 73 -0.47 -13.50 -8.24
CA LEU A 73 -0.99 -14.82 -7.96
C LEU A 73 -0.10 -15.85 -8.65
N THR A 74 0.40 -16.83 -7.90
CA THR A 74 1.20 -17.94 -8.39
C THR A 74 0.54 -19.26 -7.97
N GLN A 75 0.97 -20.37 -8.57
CA GLN A 75 0.49 -21.70 -8.16
C GLN A 75 0.84 -22.03 -6.71
N GLN A 76 1.95 -21.50 -6.20
CA GLN A 76 2.42 -21.77 -4.83
C GLN A 76 1.78 -20.87 -3.78
N GLY A 77 1.25 -19.70 -4.17
CA GLY A 77 0.70 -18.73 -3.23
C GLY A 77 0.58 -17.33 -3.81
N VAL A 78 0.39 -16.38 -2.92
CA VAL A 78 0.27 -14.95 -3.21
C VAL A 78 1.61 -14.28 -2.96
N VAL A 79 2.20 -13.66 -3.97
CA VAL A 79 3.40 -12.82 -3.83
C VAL A 79 2.96 -11.39 -3.58
N LEU A 80 3.26 -10.88 -2.40
CA LEU A 80 3.04 -9.49 -2.01
C LEU A 80 4.33 -8.70 -2.26
N ARG A 81 4.23 -7.59 -3.00
CA ARG A 81 5.36 -6.73 -3.35
C ARG A 81 5.22 -5.35 -2.72
N SER A 82 6.29 -4.90 -2.09
CA SER A 82 6.42 -3.51 -1.66
C SER A 82 6.87 -2.63 -2.82
N VAL A 83 6.52 -1.33 -2.81
CA VAL A 83 7.04 -0.33 -3.75
C VAL A 83 8.59 -0.33 -3.79
N TRP A 84 9.23 -0.65 -2.69
CA TRP A 84 10.69 -0.70 -2.54
C TRP A 84 11.33 -2.03 -2.97
N GLY A 85 10.59 -2.90 -3.68
CA GLY A 85 11.11 -4.14 -4.24
C GLY A 85 11.19 -5.33 -3.29
N ARG A 86 10.73 -5.19 -2.03
CA ARG A 86 10.63 -6.34 -1.11
C ARG A 86 9.47 -7.22 -1.55
N GLU A 87 9.76 -8.50 -1.74
CA GLU A 87 8.77 -9.52 -2.11
C GLU A 87 8.56 -10.48 -0.94
N ARG A 88 7.31 -10.92 -0.79
CA ARG A 88 6.93 -11.92 0.21
C ARG A 88 5.93 -12.88 -0.40
N LEU A 89 6.26 -14.16 -0.38
CA LEU A 89 5.36 -15.24 -0.77
C LEU A 89 4.55 -15.71 0.43
N VAL A 90 3.23 -15.65 0.35
CA VAL A 90 2.29 -16.28 1.27
C VAL A 90 1.73 -17.51 0.57
N ARG A 91 2.04 -18.71 1.06
CA ARG A 91 1.61 -19.98 0.45
C ARG A 91 0.10 -20.17 0.62
N TRP A 92 -0.56 -20.78 -0.35
CA TRP A 92 -1.99 -21.10 -0.26
C TRP A 92 -2.30 -22.01 0.95
N ALA A 93 -1.40 -22.94 1.28
CA ALA A 93 -1.52 -23.81 2.44
C ALA A 93 -1.59 -23.05 3.78
N ASP A 94 -0.96 -21.88 3.86
CA ASP A 94 -0.92 -21.05 5.06
C ASP A 94 -2.14 -20.12 5.18
N ILE A 95 -2.94 -19.97 4.10
CA ILE A 95 -4.11 -19.10 4.07
C ILE A 95 -5.36 -19.89 4.43
N GLU A 96 -6.10 -19.44 5.43
CA GLU A 96 -7.38 -19.98 5.85
C GLU A 96 -8.55 -19.32 5.12
N ASP A 97 -8.53 -17.99 5.05
CA ASP A 97 -9.61 -17.18 4.46
C ASP A 97 -9.07 -15.82 3.99
N VAL A 98 -9.86 -15.11 3.22
CA VAL A 98 -9.58 -13.72 2.80
C VAL A 98 -10.71 -12.82 3.29
N ARG A 99 -10.38 -11.87 4.15
CA ARG A 99 -11.36 -10.96 4.78
C ARG A 99 -11.09 -9.50 4.46
N GLU A 100 -12.06 -8.67 4.75
CA GLU A 100 -11.91 -7.22 4.78
C GLU A 100 -11.36 -6.81 6.15
N CYS A 101 -10.40 -5.90 6.15
CA CYS A 101 -9.83 -5.32 7.36
C CYS A 101 -9.84 -3.80 7.24
N THR A 102 -10.48 -3.13 8.19
CA THR A 102 -10.55 -1.67 8.26
C THR A 102 -9.47 -1.15 9.19
N ILE A 103 -8.55 -0.35 8.66
CA ILE A 103 -7.57 0.36 9.47
C ILE A 103 -8.09 1.75 9.78
N ARG A 104 -8.15 2.08 11.07
CA ARG A 104 -8.50 3.41 11.55
C ARG A 104 -7.25 4.11 12.08
N ALA A 105 -6.91 5.26 11.50
CA ALA A 105 -5.80 6.08 11.94
C ALA A 105 -6.19 7.56 11.83
N ASN A 106 -5.98 8.33 12.90
CA ASN A 106 -6.18 9.78 12.93
C ASN A 106 -7.54 10.26 12.38
N GLY A 107 -8.63 9.57 12.73
CA GLY A 107 -10.00 9.90 12.26
C GLY A 107 -10.33 9.42 10.84
N TRP A 108 -9.40 8.82 10.12
CA TRP A 108 -9.61 8.23 8.80
C TRP A 108 -9.74 6.72 8.90
N SER A 109 -10.67 6.14 8.13
CA SER A 109 -10.78 4.70 7.98
C SER A 109 -10.46 4.31 6.53
N THR A 110 -9.70 3.25 6.36
CA THR A 110 -9.36 2.70 5.04
C THR A 110 -9.52 1.19 5.08
N ASP A 111 -10.29 0.66 4.11
CA ASP A 111 -10.56 -0.76 4.00
C ASP A 111 -9.55 -1.44 3.09
N PHE A 112 -9.01 -2.55 3.57
CA PHE A 112 -8.03 -3.38 2.89
C PHE A 112 -8.55 -4.81 2.75
N ALA A 113 -8.07 -5.54 1.75
CA ALA A 113 -8.14 -6.98 1.75
C ALA A 113 -7.06 -7.53 2.69
N ALA A 114 -7.39 -8.55 3.48
CA ALA A 114 -6.47 -9.20 4.40
C ALA A 114 -6.51 -10.72 4.22
N LEU A 115 -5.34 -11.34 4.22
CA LEU A 115 -5.17 -12.79 4.23
C LEU A 115 -5.19 -13.27 5.68
N CYS A 116 -6.18 -14.08 6.04
CA CYS A 116 -6.23 -14.75 7.34
C CYS A 116 -5.36 -16.00 7.29
N LEU A 117 -4.38 -16.09 8.18
CA LEU A 117 -3.45 -17.20 8.23
C LEU A 117 -3.93 -18.29 9.19
N ARG A 118 -3.63 -19.55 8.88
CA ARG A 118 -3.85 -20.68 9.76
C ARG A 118 -3.01 -20.55 11.04
N GLY A 119 -3.46 -21.18 12.12
CA GLY A 119 -2.85 -21.05 13.45
C GLY A 119 -1.43 -21.56 13.57
N ASP A 120 -1.04 -22.49 12.71
CA ASP A 120 0.26 -23.15 12.60
C ASP A 120 1.19 -22.50 11.55
N SER A 121 0.73 -21.44 10.89
CA SER A 121 1.51 -20.73 9.88
C SER A 121 2.83 -20.22 10.46
N ARG A 122 3.93 -20.45 9.72
CA ARG A 122 5.28 -19.94 10.05
C ARG A 122 5.45 -18.44 9.84
N TYR A 123 4.39 -17.76 9.42
CA TYR A 123 4.41 -16.31 9.20
C TYR A 123 4.59 -15.56 10.51
N ALA A 124 5.64 -14.73 10.58
CA ALA A 124 5.91 -13.92 11.75
C ALA A 124 4.82 -12.86 11.95
N PRO A 125 4.39 -12.62 13.21
CA PRO A 125 3.32 -11.67 13.56
C PRO A 125 3.64 -10.20 13.25
N TYR A 126 4.80 -9.90 12.68
CA TYR A 126 5.29 -8.54 12.44
C TYR A 126 4.45 -7.72 11.44
N ASP A 127 3.72 -8.40 10.55
CA ASP A 127 2.92 -7.72 9.52
C ASP A 127 1.48 -7.46 9.93
N CYS A 128 1.11 -7.92 11.10
CA CYS A 128 -0.25 -7.82 11.63
C CYS A 128 -0.44 -6.65 12.61
N ARG A 129 0.49 -5.67 12.64
CA ARG A 129 0.48 -4.56 13.62
C ARG A 129 -0.80 -3.72 13.61
N HIS A 130 -1.55 -3.75 12.51
CA HIS A 130 -2.79 -2.98 12.33
C HIS A 130 -4.01 -3.85 12.11
N ALA A 131 -3.87 -5.18 12.13
CA ALA A 131 -4.98 -6.09 11.98
C ALA A 131 -5.59 -6.39 13.35
N GLU A 132 -6.91 -6.52 13.41
CA GLU A 132 -7.66 -6.88 14.63
C GLU A 132 -7.26 -8.25 15.19
N SER A 133 -6.57 -9.07 14.38
CA SER A 133 -6.05 -10.38 14.74
C SER A 133 -4.58 -10.49 14.36
N LYS A 134 -3.77 -11.05 15.27
CA LYS A 134 -2.33 -11.34 15.06
C LYS A 134 -2.03 -12.32 13.92
N LYS A 135 -3.05 -12.88 13.28
CA LYS A 135 -2.97 -13.89 12.22
C LYS A 135 -3.39 -13.36 10.84
N GLN A 136 -3.39 -12.05 10.64
CA GLN A 136 -3.79 -11.44 9.36
C GLN A 136 -2.61 -10.73 8.69
N VAL A 137 -2.47 -10.92 7.38
CA VAL A 137 -1.52 -10.19 6.53
C VAL A 137 -2.31 -9.27 5.62
N LEU A 138 -2.09 -7.97 5.74
CA LEU A 138 -2.74 -6.99 4.88
C LEU A 138 -2.20 -7.07 3.45
N VAL A 139 -3.10 -7.07 2.49
CA VAL A 139 -2.76 -6.98 1.07
C VAL A 139 -2.42 -5.53 0.73
N PRO A 140 -1.16 -5.21 0.43
CA PRO A 140 -0.72 -3.85 0.21
C PRO A 140 -1.47 -3.23 -0.98
N TYR A 141 -1.81 -1.96 -0.87
CA TYR A 141 -2.45 -1.16 -1.92
C TYR A 141 -3.82 -1.66 -2.42
N SER A 142 -4.47 -2.64 -1.75
CA SER A 142 -5.75 -3.20 -2.18
C SER A 142 -6.85 -2.14 -2.36
N HIS A 143 -6.83 -1.06 -1.57
CA HIS A 143 -7.78 0.06 -1.66
C HIS A 143 -7.62 0.91 -2.93
N VAL A 144 -6.43 0.94 -3.54
CA VAL A 144 -6.14 1.70 -4.78
C VAL A 144 -6.07 0.82 -6.03
N MET A 145 -6.26 -0.49 -5.90
CA MET A 145 -6.35 -1.40 -7.04
C MET A 145 -7.64 -1.21 -7.84
N ARG A 146 -7.67 -1.71 -9.07
CA ARG A 146 -8.88 -1.74 -9.91
C ARG A 146 -10.00 -2.49 -9.18
N GLY A 147 -11.18 -1.89 -9.11
CA GLY A 147 -12.32 -2.43 -8.36
C GLY A 147 -12.23 -2.29 -6.83
N GLY A 148 -11.08 -1.84 -6.29
CA GLY A 148 -10.86 -1.64 -4.86
C GLY A 148 -10.66 -2.93 -4.08
N HIS A 149 -10.64 -2.84 -2.74
CA HIS A 149 -10.38 -3.95 -1.83
C HIS A 149 -11.36 -5.13 -2.00
N ARG A 150 -12.64 -4.87 -2.31
CA ARG A 150 -13.65 -5.93 -2.51
C ARG A 150 -13.36 -6.79 -3.73
N ASN A 151 -12.97 -6.19 -4.84
CA ASN A 151 -12.61 -6.93 -6.04
C ASN A 151 -11.34 -7.78 -5.80
N VAL A 152 -10.33 -7.19 -5.15
CA VAL A 152 -9.11 -7.92 -4.74
C VAL A 152 -9.46 -9.10 -3.84
N GLN A 153 -10.33 -8.90 -2.86
CA GLN A 153 -10.81 -9.95 -1.96
C GLN A 153 -11.50 -11.09 -2.72
N GLN A 154 -12.40 -10.75 -3.66
CA GLN A 154 -13.11 -11.75 -4.47
C GLN A 154 -12.14 -12.58 -5.33
N GLN A 155 -11.18 -11.93 -5.97
CA GLN A 155 -10.17 -12.62 -6.80
C GLN A 155 -9.27 -13.53 -5.97
N LEU A 156 -8.83 -13.06 -4.80
CA LEU A 156 -8.04 -13.86 -3.86
C LEU A 156 -8.83 -15.06 -3.34
N ARG A 157 -10.12 -14.92 -3.04
CA ARG A 157 -11.00 -16.04 -2.66
C ARG A 157 -11.17 -17.04 -3.79
N SER A 158 -11.39 -16.57 -5.02
CA SER A 158 -11.48 -17.43 -6.19
C SER A 158 -10.18 -18.21 -6.44
N ALA A 159 -9.04 -17.55 -6.29
CA ALA A 159 -7.74 -18.20 -6.41
C ALA A 159 -7.49 -19.21 -5.26
N LEU A 160 -7.87 -18.87 -4.02
CA LEU A 160 -7.78 -19.78 -2.88
C LEU A 160 -8.63 -21.04 -3.08
N SER A 161 -9.84 -20.91 -3.65
CA SER A 161 -10.69 -22.07 -3.96
C SER A 161 -10.11 -22.96 -5.05
N LEU A 162 -9.40 -22.37 -6.03
CA LEU A 162 -8.77 -23.10 -7.14
C LEU A 162 -7.49 -23.83 -6.71
N TYR A 163 -6.62 -23.15 -6.00
CA TYR A 163 -5.28 -23.65 -5.65
C TYR A 163 -5.20 -24.25 -4.26
N GLY A 164 -6.03 -23.80 -3.29
CA GLY A 164 -6.05 -24.32 -1.94
C GLY A 164 -6.67 -25.73 -1.83
N SER A 165 -7.49 -26.14 -2.82
CA SER A 165 -8.06 -27.49 -2.89
C SER A 165 -7.11 -28.54 -3.51
N GLN A 166 -5.98 -28.11 -4.05
CA GLN A 166 -4.97 -28.99 -4.70
C GLN A 166 -3.84 -29.38 -3.74
N LEU A 167 -3.86 -28.93 -2.50
CA LEU A 167 -2.89 -29.18 -1.43
C LEU A 167 -3.50 -30.07 -0.35
#